data_16149263397caaafc27622800d7fb4b0
#
_entry.id   16149263397caaafc27622800d7fb4b0
#
_cell.length_a   1.000
_cell.length_b   1.000
_cell.length_c   1.000
_cell.angle_alpha   90.00
_cell.angle_beta   90.00
_cell.angle_gamma   90.00
#
_symmetry.space_group_name_H-M   'P 1'
#
loop_
_entity.id
_entity.type
_entity.pdbx_description
1 polymer ?
#
loop_
_entity_poly.entity_id
_entity_poly.type
_entity_poly.pdbx_seq_one_letter_code
_entity_poly.pdbx_strand_id
1 'polypeptide(L)'
;MKKIKVCYVISSLSNQGPPNVLYNIVKYIDFSRFDVFIITMVEEQKISRIEDFKALPIKVIQMSPNKTLLPLAMYRTLKKNVELIDPDILHTHCPRSMFLVPFLPKKYKKMETVHIYPGIQQKVMYGNIKGQFVIWLSHFFTKRMDLPIACSESVAQSYWDEQHYKMKAIPNGSSLSLWKYDKEQKAKLRKELGLKDDVKYFIFIGRFSQEKNPDMIIRAFEELKDDRIGLLLLGNGELYDELKKHETENLKMPGFKSNIYDYLKASD
;
A
#
# COMPACT_ATOMS: atom_id res chain seq x y z
N MET A 1 -6.91 -26.55 19.81
CA MET A 1 -8.07 -25.78 19.30
C MET A 1 -8.01 -25.74 17.77
N LYS A 2 -9.16 -25.75 17.09
CA LYS A 2 -9.20 -25.55 15.61
C LYS A 2 -8.72 -24.14 15.30
N LYS A 3 -7.78 -24.00 14.35
CA LYS A 3 -7.32 -22.68 13.90
C LYS A 3 -8.40 -21.94 13.15
N ILE A 4 -8.39 -20.62 13.24
CA ILE A 4 -9.25 -19.73 12.47
C ILE A 4 -8.63 -19.56 11.07
N LYS A 5 -9.40 -19.86 10.03
CA LYS A 5 -8.97 -19.66 8.63
C LYS A 5 -9.22 -18.22 8.21
N VAL A 6 -8.18 -17.47 7.91
CA VAL A 6 -8.27 -16.11 7.37
C VAL A 6 -7.84 -16.12 5.91
N CYS A 7 -8.71 -15.65 5.04
CA CYS A 7 -8.41 -15.48 3.62
C CYS A 7 -8.39 -14.00 3.26
N TYR A 8 -7.19 -13.49 2.99
CA TYR A 8 -6.99 -12.14 2.47
C TYR A 8 -7.24 -12.13 0.96
N VAL A 9 -7.98 -11.11 0.49
CA VAL A 9 -8.27 -10.93 -0.94
C VAL A 9 -7.74 -9.57 -1.37
N ILE A 10 -6.80 -9.57 -2.31
CA ILE A 10 -6.10 -8.37 -2.77
C ILE A 10 -5.91 -8.41 -4.30
N SER A 11 -5.72 -7.25 -4.94
CA SER A 11 -5.49 -7.21 -6.39
C SER A 11 -4.23 -7.98 -6.79
N SER A 12 -3.08 -7.59 -6.28
CA SER A 12 -1.77 -8.23 -6.49
C SER A 12 -0.88 -7.98 -5.27
N LEU A 13 0.26 -8.63 -5.21
CA LEU A 13 1.29 -8.45 -4.16
C LEU A 13 2.45 -7.56 -4.65
N SER A 14 2.19 -6.66 -5.60
CA SER A 14 3.16 -5.68 -6.06
C SER A 14 3.63 -4.78 -4.91
N ASN A 15 4.89 -4.31 -4.99
CA ASN A 15 5.52 -3.51 -3.93
C ASN A 15 4.88 -2.10 -3.83
N GLN A 16 3.71 -2.05 -3.21
CA GLN A 16 2.90 -0.84 -2.99
C GLN A 16 2.37 -0.81 -1.54
N GLY A 17 1.74 0.29 -1.14
CA GLY A 17 1.25 0.49 0.23
C GLY A 17 0.41 -0.67 0.78
N PRO A 18 -0.74 -1.01 0.20
CA PRO A 18 -1.61 -2.08 0.72
C PRO A 18 -0.94 -3.45 0.83
N PRO A 19 -0.19 -3.98 -0.19
CA PRO A 19 0.56 -5.22 -0.04
C PRO A 19 1.63 -5.17 1.05
N ASN A 20 2.30 -4.03 1.26
CA ASN A 20 3.30 -3.88 2.31
C ASN A 20 2.67 -3.93 3.71
N VAL A 21 1.50 -3.32 3.87
CA VAL A 21 0.70 -3.43 5.11
C VAL A 21 0.30 -4.88 5.36
N LEU A 22 -0.25 -5.54 4.33
CA LEU A 22 -0.64 -6.96 4.42
C LEU A 22 0.54 -7.85 4.78
N TYR A 23 1.71 -7.63 4.18
CA TYR A 23 2.93 -8.38 4.51
C TYR A 23 3.29 -8.25 5.99
N ASN A 24 3.26 -7.04 6.54
CA ASN A 24 3.54 -6.82 7.94
C ASN A 24 2.51 -7.51 8.86
N ILE A 25 1.23 -7.48 8.51
CA ILE A 25 0.18 -8.20 9.25
C ILE A 25 0.48 -9.69 9.25
N VAL A 26 0.69 -10.28 8.08
CA VAL A 26 0.87 -11.73 7.94
C VAL A 26 2.19 -12.22 8.54
N LYS A 27 3.27 -11.41 8.43
CA LYS A 27 4.58 -11.74 9.01
C LYS A 27 4.53 -11.92 10.54
N TYR A 28 3.67 -11.17 11.21
CA TYR A 28 3.58 -11.16 12.69
C TYR A 28 2.31 -11.83 13.24
N ILE A 29 1.50 -12.43 12.35
CA ILE A 29 0.30 -13.17 12.80
C ILE A 29 0.70 -14.44 13.59
N ASP A 30 -0.09 -14.78 14.58
CA ASP A 30 0.12 -16.00 15.36
C ASP A 30 -0.36 -17.25 14.58
N PHE A 31 0.55 -17.92 13.90
CA PHE A 31 0.26 -19.15 13.14
C PHE A 31 -0.16 -20.34 14.00
N SER A 32 -0.05 -20.28 15.32
CA SER A 32 -0.63 -21.32 16.19
C SER A 32 -2.15 -21.23 16.24
N ARG A 33 -2.70 -20.03 16.03
CA ARG A 33 -4.13 -19.70 16.09
C ARG A 33 -4.78 -19.54 14.73
N PHE A 34 -4.02 -19.13 13.71
CA PHE A 34 -4.53 -18.76 12.39
C PHE A 34 -3.92 -19.61 11.27
N ASP A 35 -4.77 -20.08 10.35
CA ASP A 35 -4.38 -20.58 9.03
C ASP A 35 -4.62 -19.48 8.00
N VAL A 36 -3.57 -19.06 7.32
CA VAL A 36 -3.60 -17.88 6.44
C VAL A 36 -3.57 -18.27 4.99
N PHE A 37 -4.50 -17.69 4.22
CA PHE A 37 -4.61 -17.78 2.78
C PHE A 37 -4.59 -16.38 2.17
N ILE A 38 -3.98 -16.23 1.00
CA ILE A 38 -4.05 -15.00 0.21
C ILE A 38 -4.53 -15.35 -1.19
N ILE A 39 -5.54 -14.64 -1.67
CA ILE A 39 -6.00 -14.72 -3.06
C ILE A 39 -5.62 -13.42 -3.75
N THR A 40 -4.78 -13.50 -4.81
CA THR A 40 -4.53 -12.38 -5.72
C THR A 40 -5.46 -12.46 -6.93
N MET A 41 -5.98 -11.31 -7.36
CA MET A 41 -7.08 -11.23 -8.31
C MET A 41 -6.65 -10.92 -9.74
N VAL A 42 -5.50 -10.29 -9.91
CA VAL A 42 -4.95 -9.91 -11.21
C VAL A 42 -3.50 -10.37 -11.33
N GLU A 43 -2.96 -10.23 -12.52
CA GLU A 43 -1.57 -10.52 -12.82
C GLU A 43 -0.61 -9.74 -11.92
N GLU A 44 0.45 -10.40 -11.47
CA GLU A 44 1.51 -9.77 -10.70
C GLU A 44 2.37 -8.87 -11.60
N GLN A 45 2.71 -7.70 -11.08
CA GLN A 45 3.58 -6.76 -11.77
C GLN A 45 5.05 -7.18 -11.64
N LYS A 46 5.94 -6.60 -12.50
CA LYS A 46 7.38 -6.89 -12.49
C LYS A 46 8.03 -6.72 -11.11
N ILE A 47 7.55 -5.77 -10.31
CA ILE A 47 8.02 -5.52 -8.94
C ILE A 47 6.98 -6.09 -7.98
N SER A 48 6.95 -7.41 -7.84
CA SER A 48 6.07 -8.11 -6.89
C SER A 48 6.85 -8.63 -5.69
N ARG A 49 6.18 -8.67 -4.55
CA ARG A 49 6.66 -9.28 -3.30
C ARG A 49 6.11 -10.69 -3.11
N ILE A 50 5.58 -11.30 -4.15
CA ILE A 50 4.93 -12.62 -4.04
C ILE A 50 5.85 -13.68 -3.44
N GLU A 51 7.15 -13.63 -3.75
CA GLU A 51 8.13 -14.58 -3.18
C GLU A 51 8.37 -14.34 -1.69
N ASP A 52 8.35 -13.08 -1.23
CA ASP A 52 8.40 -12.77 0.21
C ASP A 52 7.21 -13.40 0.96
N PHE A 53 6.01 -13.34 0.37
CA PHE A 53 4.82 -13.95 0.95
C PHE A 53 4.87 -15.48 0.91
N LYS A 54 5.36 -16.08 -0.17
CA LYS A 54 5.52 -17.54 -0.28
C LYS A 54 6.54 -18.12 0.70
N ALA A 55 7.50 -17.31 1.16
CA ALA A 55 8.46 -17.69 2.19
C ALA A 55 7.84 -17.80 3.60
N LEU A 56 6.62 -17.29 3.79
CA LEU A 56 5.86 -17.40 5.04
C LEU A 56 5.02 -18.71 5.06
N PRO A 57 4.64 -19.24 6.22
CA PRO A 57 3.84 -20.47 6.34
C PRO A 57 2.36 -20.22 5.98
N ILE A 58 2.10 -19.74 4.75
CA ILE A 58 0.79 -19.39 4.22
C ILE A 58 0.56 -20.00 2.85
N LYS A 59 -0.68 -19.94 2.35
CA LYS A 59 -1.01 -20.35 0.98
C LYS A 59 -1.39 -19.15 0.14
N VAL A 60 -0.62 -18.90 -0.94
CA VAL A 60 -0.90 -17.84 -1.93
C VAL A 60 -1.53 -18.48 -3.17
N ILE A 61 -2.71 -18.01 -3.56
CA ILE A 61 -3.48 -18.47 -4.70
C ILE A 61 -3.63 -17.30 -5.70
N GLN A 62 -3.03 -17.44 -6.85
CA GLN A 62 -3.17 -16.49 -7.95
C GLN A 62 -4.37 -16.90 -8.82
N MET A 63 -5.44 -16.10 -8.81
CA MET A 63 -6.66 -16.41 -9.59
C MET A 63 -6.44 -16.35 -11.09
N SER A 64 -5.56 -15.46 -11.53
CA SER A 64 -5.27 -15.23 -12.94
C SER A 64 -3.83 -14.75 -13.11
N PRO A 65 -2.85 -15.65 -13.18
CA PRO A 65 -1.44 -15.27 -13.21
C PRO A 65 -1.04 -14.54 -14.50
N ASN A 66 -1.77 -14.74 -15.61
CA ASN A 66 -1.36 -14.27 -16.93
C ASN A 66 -2.30 -13.22 -17.55
N LYS A 67 -3.42 -12.89 -16.93
CA LYS A 67 -4.38 -11.90 -17.45
C LYS A 67 -5.35 -11.40 -16.40
N THR A 68 -5.92 -10.21 -16.59
CA THR A 68 -7.03 -9.72 -15.78
C THR A 68 -8.35 -10.27 -16.32
N LEU A 69 -9.12 -10.94 -15.46
CA LEU A 69 -10.43 -11.47 -15.79
C LEU A 69 -11.49 -10.36 -15.88
N LEU A 70 -12.53 -10.58 -16.70
CA LEU A 70 -13.75 -9.75 -16.69
C LEU A 70 -14.48 -9.89 -15.34
N PRO A 71 -15.24 -8.89 -14.89
CA PRO A 71 -15.83 -8.87 -13.54
C PRO A 71 -16.62 -10.11 -13.15
N LEU A 72 -17.44 -10.65 -14.06
CA LEU A 72 -18.24 -11.84 -13.78
C LEU A 72 -17.38 -13.12 -13.68
N ALA A 73 -16.39 -13.25 -14.55
CA ALA A 73 -15.44 -14.38 -14.50
C ALA A 73 -14.58 -14.26 -13.23
N MET A 74 -14.16 -13.06 -12.87
CA MET A 74 -13.42 -12.77 -11.64
C MET A 74 -14.21 -13.17 -10.40
N TYR A 75 -15.51 -12.80 -10.33
CA TYR A 75 -16.39 -13.19 -9.23
C TYR A 75 -16.55 -14.72 -9.14
N ARG A 76 -16.81 -15.39 -10.27
CA ARG A 76 -16.96 -16.87 -10.29
C ARG A 76 -15.70 -17.58 -9.83
N THR A 77 -14.52 -17.11 -10.29
CA THR A 77 -13.24 -17.69 -9.90
C THR A 77 -12.93 -17.41 -8.42
N LEU A 78 -13.20 -16.19 -7.93
CA LEU A 78 -13.08 -15.85 -6.52
C LEU A 78 -13.97 -16.75 -5.67
N LYS A 79 -15.26 -16.87 -6.02
CA LYS A 79 -16.21 -17.70 -5.31
C LYS A 79 -15.75 -19.14 -5.22
N LYS A 80 -15.30 -19.75 -6.34
CA LYS A 80 -14.77 -21.11 -6.37
C LYS A 80 -13.58 -21.29 -5.42
N ASN A 81 -12.60 -20.38 -5.43
CA ASN A 81 -11.43 -20.48 -4.55
C ASN A 81 -11.82 -20.31 -3.08
N VAL A 82 -12.72 -19.37 -2.78
CA VAL A 82 -13.22 -19.15 -1.41
C VAL A 82 -13.99 -20.38 -0.90
N GLU A 83 -14.80 -21.01 -1.72
CA GLU A 83 -15.54 -22.24 -1.37
C GLU A 83 -14.58 -23.42 -1.11
N LEU A 84 -13.48 -23.54 -1.88
CA LEU A 84 -12.46 -24.56 -1.64
C LEU A 84 -11.66 -24.35 -0.35
N ILE A 85 -11.37 -23.09 0.02
CA ILE A 85 -10.69 -22.76 1.26
C ILE A 85 -11.64 -22.90 2.46
N ASP A 86 -12.88 -22.52 2.26
CA ASP A 86 -13.93 -22.39 3.29
C ASP A 86 -13.42 -21.63 4.53
N PRO A 87 -13.09 -20.31 4.37
CA PRO A 87 -12.51 -19.52 5.45
C PRO A 87 -13.56 -19.07 6.47
N ASP A 88 -13.14 -18.84 7.70
CA ASP A 88 -13.95 -18.19 8.72
C ASP A 88 -14.07 -16.68 8.46
N ILE A 89 -12.96 -16.07 7.97
CA ILE A 89 -12.85 -14.63 7.71
C ILE A 89 -12.35 -14.38 6.28
N LEU A 90 -13.05 -13.49 5.56
CA LEU A 90 -12.62 -12.89 4.31
C LEU A 90 -12.19 -11.45 4.58
N HIS A 91 -10.94 -11.09 4.31
CA HIS A 91 -10.40 -9.76 4.58
C HIS A 91 -9.92 -9.09 3.29
N THR A 92 -10.56 -8.00 2.90
CA THR A 92 -10.23 -7.27 1.67
C THR A 92 -9.26 -6.11 1.92
N HIS A 93 -8.35 -5.89 0.96
CA HIS A 93 -7.33 -4.83 1.02
C HIS A 93 -7.28 -3.94 -0.22
N CYS A 94 -8.27 -4.02 -1.12
CA CYS A 94 -8.30 -3.20 -2.33
C CYS A 94 -9.73 -3.03 -2.87
N PRO A 95 -9.98 -2.00 -3.70
CA PRO A 95 -11.32 -1.76 -4.25
C PRO A 95 -11.90 -2.94 -5.03
N ARG A 96 -11.09 -3.67 -5.83
CA ARG A 96 -11.60 -4.83 -6.59
C ARG A 96 -12.19 -5.89 -5.67
N SER A 97 -11.48 -6.25 -4.59
CA SER A 97 -11.98 -7.25 -3.63
C SER A 97 -13.18 -6.72 -2.85
N MET A 98 -13.16 -5.44 -2.46
CA MET A 98 -14.28 -4.77 -1.79
C MET A 98 -15.56 -4.83 -2.63
N PHE A 99 -15.49 -4.70 -3.96
CA PHE A 99 -16.67 -4.76 -4.82
C PHE A 99 -17.22 -6.17 -5.04
N LEU A 100 -16.43 -7.22 -4.83
CA LEU A 100 -16.83 -8.60 -5.11
C LEU A 100 -17.17 -9.42 -3.85
N VAL A 101 -16.40 -9.24 -2.78
CA VAL A 101 -16.56 -10.02 -1.53
C VAL A 101 -17.92 -9.88 -0.88
N PRO A 102 -18.62 -8.72 -0.89
CA PRO A 102 -19.96 -8.61 -0.31
C PRO A 102 -21.00 -9.56 -0.92
N PHE A 103 -20.83 -9.97 -2.17
CA PHE A 103 -21.72 -10.91 -2.85
C PHE A 103 -21.46 -12.39 -2.52
N LEU A 104 -20.36 -12.70 -1.84
CA LEU A 104 -20.08 -14.05 -1.39
C LEU A 104 -21.05 -14.46 -0.26
N PRO A 105 -21.24 -15.78 -0.01
CA PRO A 105 -22.16 -16.28 1.00
C PRO A 105 -22.00 -15.60 2.37
N LYS A 106 -23.13 -15.39 3.07
CA LYS A 106 -23.17 -14.72 4.38
C LYS A 106 -22.51 -15.53 5.52
N LYS A 107 -22.21 -16.80 5.29
CA LYS A 107 -21.52 -17.64 6.28
C LYS A 107 -20.08 -17.15 6.58
N TYR A 108 -19.45 -16.42 5.65
CA TYR A 108 -18.11 -15.86 5.82
C TYR A 108 -18.19 -14.49 6.49
N LYS A 109 -17.41 -14.25 7.53
CA LYS A 109 -17.23 -12.91 8.12
C LYS A 109 -16.38 -12.05 7.19
N LYS A 110 -16.90 -10.91 6.76
CA LYS A 110 -16.29 -10.02 5.75
C LYS A 110 -15.71 -8.80 6.41
N MET A 111 -14.41 -8.66 6.30
CA MET A 111 -13.65 -7.53 6.81
C MET A 111 -13.03 -6.73 5.67
N GLU A 112 -12.78 -5.48 5.90
CA GLU A 112 -12.08 -4.59 4.97
C GLU A 112 -11.08 -3.74 5.73
N THR A 113 -9.85 -3.59 5.20
CA THR A 113 -8.97 -2.48 5.58
C THR A 113 -9.09 -1.37 4.55
N VAL A 114 -9.64 -0.25 4.98
CA VAL A 114 -9.74 0.98 4.18
C VAL A 114 -8.42 1.73 4.29
N HIS A 115 -7.61 1.69 3.22
CA HIS A 115 -6.30 2.31 3.18
C HIS A 115 -6.33 3.82 2.89
N ILE A 116 -7.42 4.29 2.28
CA ILE A 116 -7.64 5.71 1.96
C ILE A 116 -9.14 5.99 1.94
N TYR A 117 -9.53 7.16 2.42
CA TYR A 117 -10.92 7.62 2.29
C TYR A 117 -11.25 7.87 0.82
N PRO A 118 -12.29 7.21 0.24
CA PRO A 118 -12.71 7.47 -1.14
C PRO A 118 -13.29 8.90 -1.25
N GLY A 119 -12.58 9.77 -1.92
CA GLY A 119 -12.94 11.19 -2.01
C GLY A 119 -12.41 11.85 -3.29
N ILE A 120 -11.84 13.03 -3.16
CA ILE A 120 -11.39 13.87 -4.29
C ILE A 120 -10.43 13.16 -5.25
N GLN A 121 -9.63 12.22 -4.75
CA GLN A 121 -8.67 11.46 -5.58
C GLN A 121 -9.36 10.67 -6.68
N GLN A 122 -10.55 10.08 -6.41
CA GLN A 122 -11.31 9.35 -7.41
C GLN A 122 -11.80 10.29 -8.52
N LYS A 123 -12.11 11.55 -8.20
CA LYS A 123 -12.46 12.56 -9.19
C LYS A 123 -11.26 12.96 -10.04
N VAL A 124 -10.08 13.09 -9.43
CA VAL A 124 -8.84 13.36 -10.16
C VAL A 124 -8.49 12.22 -11.11
N MET A 125 -8.64 10.96 -10.66
CA MET A 125 -8.29 9.77 -11.47
C MET A 125 -9.30 9.45 -12.58
N TYR A 126 -10.59 9.65 -12.34
CA TYR A 126 -11.67 9.15 -13.22
C TYR A 126 -12.54 10.28 -13.81
N GLY A 127 -12.24 11.55 -13.49
CA GLY A 127 -13.09 12.70 -13.81
C GLY A 127 -14.29 12.84 -12.86
N ASN A 128 -14.94 14.00 -12.91
CA ASN A 128 -15.94 14.37 -11.91
C ASN A 128 -17.11 13.38 -11.82
N ILE A 129 -17.71 12.98 -12.94
CA ILE A 129 -18.93 12.14 -12.96
C ILE A 129 -18.57 10.70 -12.57
N LYS A 130 -17.61 10.09 -13.28
CA LYS A 130 -17.20 8.71 -12.99
C LYS A 130 -16.59 8.59 -11.60
N GLY A 131 -15.76 9.56 -11.20
CA GLY A 131 -15.15 9.61 -9.87
C GLY A 131 -16.21 9.69 -8.76
N GLN A 132 -17.25 10.51 -8.92
CA GLN A 132 -18.36 10.59 -7.97
C GLN A 132 -19.11 9.26 -7.85
N PHE A 133 -19.33 8.56 -8.97
CA PHE A 133 -19.95 7.23 -8.95
C PHE A 133 -19.07 6.20 -8.23
N VAL A 134 -17.76 6.20 -8.48
CA VAL A 134 -16.80 5.32 -7.77
C VAL A 134 -16.77 5.61 -6.27
N ILE A 135 -16.81 6.89 -5.86
CA ILE A 135 -16.89 7.29 -4.44
C ILE A 135 -18.15 6.70 -3.80
N TRP A 136 -19.32 6.95 -4.40
CA TRP A 136 -20.60 6.44 -3.90
C TRP A 136 -20.57 4.90 -3.79
N LEU A 137 -20.10 4.23 -4.83
CA LEU A 137 -20.00 2.77 -4.86
C LEU A 137 -19.07 2.23 -3.77
N SER A 138 -17.94 2.90 -3.54
CA SER A 138 -16.98 2.53 -2.49
C SER A 138 -17.64 2.61 -1.11
N HIS A 139 -18.29 3.73 -0.77
CA HIS A 139 -18.97 3.87 0.52
C HIS A 139 -20.12 2.85 0.69
N PHE A 140 -20.85 2.58 -0.39
CA PHE A 140 -21.94 1.61 -0.38
C PHE A 140 -21.43 0.19 -0.05
N PHE A 141 -20.31 -0.24 -0.63
CA PHE A 141 -19.77 -1.58 -0.37
C PHE A 141 -19.01 -1.67 0.94
N THR A 142 -18.28 -0.64 1.35
CA THR A 142 -17.66 -0.59 2.67
C THR A 142 -18.68 -0.78 3.79
N LYS A 143 -19.84 -0.10 3.71
CA LYS A 143 -20.93 -0.24 4.67
C LYS A 143 -21.62 -1.62 4.66
N ARG A 144 -21.32 -2.48 3.68
CA ARG A 144 -21.81 -3.87 3.60
C ARG A 144 -20.84 -4.91 4.13
N MET A 145 -19.63 -4.49 4.53
CA MET A 145 -18.72 -5.36 5.26
C MET A 145 -19.20 -5.54 6.70
N ASP A 146 -19.00 -6.73 7.27
CA ASP A 146 -19.33 -6.98 8.67
C ASP A 146 -18.45 -6.17 9.63
N LEU A 147 -17.18 -5.93 9.23
CA LEU A 147 -16.21 -5.16 10.00
C LEU A 147 -15.24 -4.41 9.07
N PRO A 148 -15.59 -3.22 8.59
CA PRO A 148 -14.62 -2.34 7.96
C PRO A 148 -13.73 -1.67 9.02
N ILE A 149 -12.43 -1.58 8.73
CA ILE A 149 -11.39 -1.02 9.60
C ILE A 149 -10.66 0.07 8.84
N ALA A 150 -10.50 1.24 9.44
CA ALA A 150 -9.67 2.31 8.90
C ALA A 150 -8.19 2.07 9.23
N CYS A 151 -7.29 2.31 8.29
CA CYS A 151 -5.85 2.18 8.50
C CYS A 151 -5.23 3.33 9.34
N SER A 152 -6.02 4.34 9.68
CA SER A 152 -5.61 5.50 10.51
C SER A 152 -6.83 6.19 11.11
N GLU A 153 -6.59 6.96 12.18
CA GLU A 153 -7.63 7.80 12.79
C GLU A 153 -8.17 8.83 11.80
N SER A 154 -7.33 9.40 10.94
CA SER A 154 -7.79 10.38 9.94
C SER A 154 -8.76 9.78 8.93
N VAL A 155 -8.56 8.53 8.49
CA VAL A 155 -9.52 7.83 7.62
C VAL A 155 -10.83 7.56 8.36
N ALA A 156 -10.77 7.13 9.63
CA ALA A 156 -11.97 6.90 10.44
C ALA A 156 -12.75 8.20 10.67
N GLN A 157 -12.03 9.31 10.95
CA GLN A 157 -12.62 10.63 11.13
C GLN A 157 -13.30 11.12 9.84
N SER A 158 -12.66 10.95 8.66
CA SER A 158 -13.28 11.31 7.38
C SER A 158 -14.59 10.53 7.13
N TYR A 159 -14.65 9.26 7.51
CA TYR A 159 -15.91 8.49 7.42
C TYR A 159 -16.97 9.01 8.39
N TRP A 160 -16.58 9.45 9.57
CA TRP A 160 -17.52 10.08 10.50
C TRP A 160 -18.04 11.41 9.98
N ASP A 161 -17.16 12.30 9.55
CA ASP A 161 -17.49 13.65 9.13
C ASP A 161 -18.37 13.67 7.86
N GLU A 162 -17.99 12.86 6.87
CA GLU A 162 -18.59 12.90 5.54
C GLU A 162 -19.74 11.87 5.35
N GLN A 163 -19.72 10.78 6.09
CA GLN A 163 -20.64 9.66 5.90
C GLN A 163 -21.48 9.34 7.15
N HIS A 164 -21.25 10.02 8.26
CA HIS A 164 -21.81 9.72 9.58
C HIS A 164 -21.70 8.22 9.93
N TYR A 165 -20.57 7.62 9.54
CA TYR A 165 -20.29 6.20 9.71
C TYR A 165 -19.11 6.00 10.63
N LYS A 166 -19.37 5.47 11.85
CA LYS A 166 -18.33 5.18 12.82
C LYS A 166 -17.54 3.93 12.43
N MET A 167 -16.25 4.07 12.29
CA MET A 167 -15.32 3.00 11.91
C MET A 167 -14.22 2.90 12.96
N LYS A 168 -13.80 1.67 13.29
CA LYS A 168 -12.65 1.46 14.15
C LYS A 168 -11.37 1.75 13.36
N ALA A 169 -10.45 2.51 13.92
CA ALA A 169 -9.12 2.67 13.39
C ALA A 169 -8.15 1.64 13.99
N ILE A 170 -7.33 1.05 13.13
CA ILE A 170 -6.16 0.25 13.51
C ILE A 170 -5.01 0.77 12.66
N PRO A 171 -4.11 1.59 13.22
CA PRO A 171 -2.99 2.15 12.48
C PRO A 171 -2.08 1.08 11.88
N ASN A 172 -1.55 1.36 10.68
CA ASN A 172 -0.59 0.47 10.04
C ASN A 172 0.67 0.33 10.89
N GLY A 173 1.11 -0.91 11.09
CA GLY A 173 2.36 -1.21 11.78
C GLY A 173 3.57 -1.22 10.84
N SER A 174 4.74 -0.90 11.39
CA SER A 174 6.04 -1.06 10.72
C SER A 174 7.02 -1.80 11.62
N SER A 175 7.99 -2.48 11.00
CA SER A 175 9.03 -3.19 11.76
C SER A 175 10.07 -2.21 12.31
N LEU A 176 10.07 -1.98 13.62
CA LEU A 176 10.99 -1.08 14.29
C LEU A 176 12.47 -1.46 14.09
N SER A 177 12.77 -2.73 13.89
CA SER A 177 14.16 -3.19 13.67
C SER A 177 14.78 -2.60 12.38
N LEU A 178 13.96 -2.28 11.39
CA LEU A 178 14.41 -1.68 10.13
C LEU A 178 14.85 -0.21 10.29
N TRP A 179 14.39 0.45 11.35
CA TRP A 179 14.65 1.87 11.63
C TRP A 179 15.83 2.11 12.57
N LYS A 180 16.36 1.04 13.19
CA LYS A 180 17.52 1.17 14.08
C LYS A 180 18.78 1.41 13.26
N TYR A 181 19.53 2.43 13.60
CA TYR A 181 20.85 2.74 13.06
C TYR A 181 21.67 3.50 14.09
N ASP A 182 22.97 3.51 13.90
CA ASP A 182 23.93 4.32 14.65
C ASP A 182 24.66 5.32 13.74
N LYS A 183 25.47 6.18 14.34
CA LYS A 183 26.21 7.22 13.61
C LYS A 183 27.24 6.64 12.64
N GLU A 184 27.88 5.53 12.99
CA GLU A 184 28.89 4.88 12.15
C GLU A 184 28.24 4.28 10.90
N GLN A 185 27.11 3.59 11.07
CA GLN A 185 26.31 3.07 9.96
C GLN A 185 25.84 4.19 9.03
N LYS A 186 25.39 5.33 9.58
CA LYS A 186 24.96 6.48 8.80
C LYS A 186 26.09 7.04 7.94
N ALA A 187 27.29 7.24 8.52
CA ALA A 187 28.45 7.75 7.80
C ALA A 187 28.88 6.80 6.67
N LYS A 188 28.89 5.49 6.95
CA LYS A 188 29.17 4.48 5.92
C LYS A 188 28.19 4.54 4.76
N LEU A 189 26.88 4.56 5.05
CA LEU A 189 25.82 4.63 4.04
C LEU A 189 25.90 5.93 3.23
N ARG A 190 26.19 7.08 3.85
CA ARG A 190 26.40 8.34 3.14
C ARG A 190 27.50 8.22 2.10
N LYS A 191 28.64 7.65 2.48
CA LYS A 191 29.76 7.42 1.56
C LYS A 191 29.37 6.49 0.40
N GLU A 192 28.68 5.38 0.68
CA GLU A 192 28.23 4.41 -0.33
C GLU A 192 27.19 5.03 -1.31
N LEU A 193 26.33 5.93 -0.82
CA LEU A 193 25.31 6.60 -1.60
C LEU A 193 25.81 7.91 -2.26
N GLY A 194 27.08 8.29 -2.04
CA GLY A 194 27.66 9.52 -2.57
C GLY A 194 26.99 10.78 -2.01
N LEU A 195 26.64 10.78 -0.72
CA LEU A 195 26.08 11.91 0.00
C LEU A 195 27.18 12.63 0.77
N LYS A 196 27.08 13.96 0.87
CA LYS A 196 28.03 14.81 1.61
C LYS A 196 27.75 14.72 3.12
N ASP A 197 28.81 14.73 3.93
CA ASP A 197 28.67 14.62 5.40
C ASP A 197 28.18 15.90 6.06
N ASP A 198 28.48 17.06 5.47
CA ASP A 198 28.14 18.41 5.93
C ASP A 198 26.77 18.90 5.44
N VAL A 199 26.07 18.10 4.62
CA VAL A 199 24.72 18.41 4.09
C VAL A 199 23.64 17.65 4.84
N LYS A 200 22.58 18.32 5.24
CA LYS A 200 21.36 17.70 5.82
C LYS A 200 20.44 17.25 4.72
N TYR A 201 20.20 15.95 4.62
CA TYR A 201 19.35 15.38 3.58
C TYR A 201 17.94 15.11 4.05
N PHE A 202 16.98 15.81 3.45
CA PHE A 202 15.57 15.44 3.48
C PHE A 202 15.31 14.33 2.46
N ILE A 203 14.33 13.48 2.72
CA ILE A 203 14.00 12.38 1.82
C ILE A 203 12.50 12.31 1.55
N PHE A 204 12.14 12.14 0.28
CA PHE A 204 10.81 11.76 -0.16
C PHE A 204 10.87 10.37 -0.78
N ILE A 205 9.95 9.48 -0.38
CA ILE A 205 9.82 8.13 -0.93
C ILE A 205 8.37 7.93 -1.37
N GLY A 206 8.16 7.76 -2.67
CA GLY A 206 6.81 7.59 -3.19
C GLY A 206 6.73 7.51 -4.71
N ARG A 207 5.51 7.30 -5.20
CA ARG A 207 5.25 7.41 -6.64
C ARG A 207 5.30 8.89 -7.06
N PHE A 208 5.97 9.16 -8.17
CA PHE A 208 6.00 10.51 -8.75
C PHE A 208 4.73 10.73 -9.57
N SER A 209 3.69 11.13 -8.87
CA SER A 209 2.34 11.36 -9.39
C SER A 209 1.79 12.69 -8.89
N GLN A 210 0.80 13.22 -9.58
CA GLN A 210 0.11 14.44 -9.14
C GLN A 210 -0.47 14.30 -7.72
N GLU A 211 -0.95 13.10 -7.37
CA GLU A 211 -1.47 12.79 -6.02
C GLU A 211 -0.43 13.00 -4.93
N LYS A 212 0.83 12.60 -5.17
CA LYS A 212 1.93 12.69 -4.20
C LYS A 212 2.67 14.02 -4.27
N ASN A 213 2.43 14.78 -5.33
CA ASN A 213 2.89 16.15 -5.55
C ASN A 213 4.39 16.38 -5.23
N PRO A 214 5.33 15.56 -5.78
CA PRO A 214 6.76 15.74 -5.53
C PRO A 214 7.30 17.07 -6.09
N ASP A 215 6.64 17.66 -7.08
CA ASP A 215 6.98 18.96 -7.65
C ASP A 215 6.93 20.09 -6.59
N MET A 216 5.93 20.07 -5.71
CA MET A 216 5.85 21.04 -4.61
C MET A 216 7.08 20.92 -3.68
N ILE A 217 7.57 19.70 -3.44
CA ILE A 217 8.74 19.47 -2.58
C ILE A 217 10.00 20.03 -3.26
N ILE A 218 10.16 19.81 -4.56
CA ILE A 218 11.28 20.34 -5.35
C ILE A 218 11.28 21.87 -5.31
N ARG A 219 10.14 22.51 -5.59
CA ARG A 219 10.04 23.97 -5.56
C ARG A 219 10.36 24.55 -4.18
N ALA A 220 9.82 23.94 -3.12
CA ALA A 220 10.15 24.35 -1.75
C ALA A 220 11.65 24.21 -1.43
N PHE A 221 12.29 23.13 -1.93
CA PHE A 221 13.73 22.94 -1.79
C PHE A 221 14.53 24.02 -2.56
N GLU A 222 14.16 24.33 -3.80
CA GLU A 222 14.82 25.34 -4.62
C GLU A 222 14.71 26.76 -4.03
N GLU A 223 13.60 27.06 -3.33
CA GLU A 223 13.40 28.33 -2.65
C GLU A 223 14.31 28.52 -1.42
N LEU A 224 14.75 27.44 -0.78
CA LEU A 224 15.61 27.51 0.42
C LEU A 224 16.98 28.14 0.14
N LYS A 225 17.54 27.89 -1.06
CA LYS A 225 18.87 28.42 -1.50
C LYS A 225 19.98 28.23 -0.47
N ASP A 226 20.01 27.06 0.19
CA ASP A 226 20.97 26.73 1.25
C ASP A 226 21.75 25.46 0.86
N ASP A 227 23.03 25.62 0.55
CA ASP A 227 23.89 24.51 0.12
C ASP A 227 24.14 23.45 1.21
N ARG A 228 23.78 23.75 2.46
CA ARG A 228 23.84 22.79 3.59
C ARG A 228 22.66 21.84 3.65
N ILE A 229 21.68 22.03 2.74
CA ILE A 229 20.48 21.21 2.66
C ILE A 229 20.49 20.42 1.36
N GLY A 230 20.16 19.13 1.43
CA GLY A 230 20.00 18.25 0.29
C GLY A 230 18.63 17.59 0.26
N LEU A 231 18.20 17.17 -0.91
CA LEU A 231 16.93 16.49 -1.13
C LEU A 231 17.14 15.18 -1.90
N LEU A 232 16.62 14.09 -1.36
CA LEU A 232 16.57 12.78 -2.01
C LEU A 232 15.14 12.45 -2.39
N LEU A 233 14.88 12.19 -3.67
CA LEU A 233 13.57 11.75 -4.14
C LEU A 233 13.69 10.33 -4.71
N LEU A 234 13.14 9.36 -3.97
CA LEU A 234 13.15 7.95 -4.34
C LEU A 234 11.77 7.52 -4.83
N GLY A 235 11.74 6.91 -5.99
CA GLY A 235 10.54 6.39 -6.61
C GLY A 235 10.55 6.49 -8.12
N ASN A 236 9.40 6.24 -8.71
CA ASN A 236 9.15 6.38 -10.15
C ASN A 236 7.67 6.73 -10.35
N GLY A 237 7.30 7.16 -11.54
CA GLY A 237 5.93 7.51 -11.89
C GLY A 237 5.85 8.37 -13.14
N GLU A 238 4.64 8.82 -13.47
CA GLU A 238 4.37 9.61 -14.68
C GLU A 238 5.10 10.96 -14.75
N LEU A 239 5.50 11.51 -13.58
CA LEU A 239 6.23 12.78 -13.50
C LEU A 239 7.75 12.60 -13.43
N TYR A 240 8.28 11.36 -13.46
CA TYR A 240 9.72 11.12 -13.23
C TYR A 240 10.62 11.87 -14.21
N ASP A 241 10.35 11.75 -15.51
CA ASP A 241 11.21 12.33 -16.56
C ASP A 241 11.18 13.87 -16.56
N GLU A 242 10.04 14.46 -16.19
CA GLU A 242 9.89 15.90 -16.04
C GLU A 242 10.69 16.40 -14.84
N LEU A 243 10.48 15.79 -13.67
CA LEU A 243 11.12 16.20 -12.42
C LEU A 243 12.62 15.91 -12.39
N LYS A 244 13.08 14.90 -13.13
CA LYS A 244 14.51 14.55 -13.25
C LYS A 244 15.36 15.72 -13.79
N LYS A 245 14.76 16.67 -14.52
CA LYS A 245 15.44 17.86 -15.03
C LYS A 245 15.90 18.82 -13.93
N HIS A 246 15.32 18.73 -12.72
CA HIS A 246 15.69 19.51 -11.54
C HIS A 246 16.85 18.91 -10.75
N GLU A 247 17.40 17.77 -11.19
CA GLU A 247 18.49 17.12 -10.48
C GLU A 247 19.75 17.99 -10.45
N THR A 248 20.32 18.15 -9.26
CA THR A 248 21.55 18.90 -8.99
C THR A 248 22.46 18.09 -8.08
N GLU A 249 23.59 18.66 -7.67
CA GLU A 249 24.48 18.01 -6.71
C GLU A 249 23.80 17.72 -5.37
N ASN A 250 22.95 18.62 -4.89
CA ASN A 250 22.23 18.51 -3.62
C ASN A 250 20.78 18.00 -3.77
N LEU A 251 20.21 17.94 -4.99
CA LEU A 251 18.93 17.31 -5.29
C LEU A 251 19.17 16.06 -6.11
N LYS A 252 18.98 14.90 -5.50
CA LYS A 252 19.27 13.60 -6.14
C LYS A 252 18.00 12.78 -6.35
N MET A 253 17.84 12.26 -7.56
CA MET A 253 16.70 11.45 -7.98
C MET A 253 17.17 10.07 -8.49
N PRO A 254 17.56 9.15 -7.61
CA PRO A 254 18.14 7.85 -8.00
C PRO A 254 17.10 6.88 -8.59
N GLY A 255 15.83 7.30 -8.73
CA GLY A 255 14.76 6.46 -9.22
C GLY A 255 14.22 5.48 -8.18
N PHE A 256 13.56 4.42 -8.65
CA PHE A 256 13.08 3.35 -7.76
C PHE A 256 14.24 2.57 -7.14
N LYS A 257 14.19 2.40 -5.82
CA LYS A 257 15.16 1.61 -5.05
C LYS A 257 14.46 0.58 -4.18
N SER A 258 14.99 -0.63 -4.13
CA SER A 258 14.51 -1.68 -3.22
C SER A 258 15.08 -1.53 -1.80
N ASN A 259 16.27 -0.94 -1.66
CA ASN A 259 16.98 -0.70 -0.40
C ASN A 259 16.64 0.66 0.23
N ILE A 260 15.36 1.03 0.29
CA ILE A 260 14.89 2.34 0.79
C ILE A 260 15.38 2.65 2.21
N TYR A 261 15.59 1.63 3.04
CA TYR A 261 16.04 1.81 4.43
C TYR A 261 17.49 2.34 4.52
N ASP A 262 18.34 2.04 3.54
CA ASP A 262 19.71 2.57 3.49
C ASP A 262 19.67 4.09 3.25
N TYR A 263 18.82 4.54 2.34
CA TYR A 263 18.59 5.97 2.09
C TYR A 263 17.97 6.68 3.29
N LEU A 264 16.96 6.06 3.93
CA LEU A 264 16.35 6.60 5.14
C LEU A 264 17.35 6.75 6.28
N LYS A 265 18.20 5.73 6.51
CA LYS A 265 19.24 5.77 7.54
C LYS A 265 20.34 6.78 7.23
N ALA A 266 20.62 7.04 5.96
CA ALA A 266 21.59 8.04 5.53
C ALA A 266 21.08 9.48 5.61
N SER A 267 19.74 9.67 5.64
CA SER A 267 19.07 10.97 5.72
C SER A 267 18.99 11.51 7.16
N ASP A 268 18.41 12.70 7.35
CA ASP A 268 18.33 13.41 8.65
C ASP A 268 16.92 13.48 9.28
#